data_bd52de493ed876ee0c8e428985c15532
#
_entry.id   bd52de493ed876ee0c8e428985c15532
#
_cell.length_a   1.000
_cell.length_b   1.000
_cell.length_c   1.000
_cell.angle_alpha   90.00
_cell.angle_beta   90.00
_cell.angle_gamma   90.00
#
_symmetry.space_group_name_H-M   'P 1'
#
loop_
_entity.id
_entity.type
_entity.pdbx_description
1 polymer ?
#
loop_
_entity_poly.entity_id
_entity_poly.type
_entity_poly.pdbx_seq_one_letter_code
_entity_poly.pdbx_strand_id
1 'polypeptide(L)'
;MVETTQRPTIHDVRRAAEIIAPHISLPTPLIYQPALSERLDAHISLKLESATPISAFKIRGGVYLISQLDARAREAGVATASTGNHGQSIAFAARTLGVPAVVFVPEGANRDKVASIERLGARVIHEGAHYDEAHEASEAYAAEHDLYYVDAANEPALTAGVGTAALEVLTSQQPDTEVVIVPVGGGSGACGWITVRDGLGASMEVWGTQSAQAPAAHDSWRAGEIVIRPNETMADGVATGTGFVLTQSILRDGLNDFILVDDSQIETAVIALVASAHVLAETAGACSTAAALQEADRLRGRKVVLVVSGANITRPQLERFLAV
;
A
#
# COMPACT_ATOMS: atom_id res chain seq x y z
N MET A 1 -15.95 -23.07 7.36
CA MET A 1 -16.78 -21.86 7.22
C MET A 1 -15.79 -20.71 7.11
N VAL A 2 -15.79 -20.00 5.99
CA VAL A 2 -14.96 -18.79 5.85
C VAL A 2 -15.57 -17.78 6.82
N GLU A 3 -14.87 -17.47 7.92
CA GLU A 3 -15.23 -16.32 8.75
C GLU A 3 -15.33 -15.11 7.84
N THR A 4 -16.52 -14.51 7.78
CA THR A 4 -16.73 -13.26 7.04
C THR A 4 -15.93 -12.19 7.77
N THR A 5 -14.73 -11.92 7.29
CA THR A 5 -13.86 -10.85 7.82
C THR A 5 -14.64 -9.55 7.74
N GLN A 6 -14.96 -8.95 8.88
CA GLN A 6 -15.75 -7.72 8.94
C GLN A 6 -15.03 -6.60 8.20
N ARG A 7 -15.70 -5.96 7.23
CA ARG A 7 -15.14 -4.82 6.49
C ARG A 7 -14.95 -3.62 7.44
N PRO A 8 -13.87 -2.85 7.30
CA PRO A 8 -13.70 -1.63 8.07
C PRO A 8 -14.75 -0.57 7.69
N THR A 9 -15.06 0.29 8.65
CA THR A 9 -16.03 1.37 8.51
C THR A 9 -15.35 2.74 8.59
N ILE A 10 -16.07 3.81 8.22
CA ILE A 10 -15.59 5.20 8.42
C ILE A 10 -15.31 5.51 9.90
N HIS A 11 -16.01 4.86 10.84
CA HIS A 11 -15.75 5.02 12.27
C HIS A 11 -14.41 4.45 12.66
N ASP A 12 -14.03 3.29 12.10
CA ASP A 12 -12.72 2.68 12.32
C ASP A 12 -11.61 3.56 11.77
N VAL A 13 -11.81 4.16 10.58
CA VAL A 13 -10.84 5.09 9.98
C VAL A 13 -10.68 6.36 10.82
N ARG A 14 -11.77 6.95 11.32
CA ARG A 14 -11.70 8.12 12.22
C ARG A 14 -10.96 7.80 13.50
N ARG A 15 -11.26 6.67 14.12
CA ARG A 15 -10.54 6.18 15.29
C ARG A 15 -9.05 5.95 14.98
N ALA A 16 -8.74 5.36 13.82
CA ALA A 16 -7.36 5.17 13.38
C ALA A 16 -6.63 6.52 13.23
N ALA A 17 -7.26 7.56 12.69
CA ALA A 17 -6.66 8.88 12.55
C ALA A 17 -6.24 9.48 13.91
N GLU A 18 -7.09 9.35 14.93
CA GLU A 18 -6.78 9.82 16.29
C GLU A 18 -5.61 9.06 16.90
N ILE A 19 -5.57 7.73 16.74
CA ILE A 19 -4.52 6.86 17.29
C ILE A 19 -3.18 7.04 16.57
N ILE A 20 -3.18 7.25 15.27
CA ILE A 20 -1.97 7.39 14.46
C ILE A 20 -1.30 8.76 14.65
N ALA A 21 -2.08 9.81 14.84
CA ALA A 21 -1.61 11.21 14.87
C ALA A 21 -0.43 11.47 15.82
N PRO A 22 -0.33 10.88 17.03
CA PRO A 22 0.83 11.06 17.90
C PRO A 22 2.13 10.41 17.41
N HIS A 23 2.05 9.49 16.45
CA HIS A 23 3.17 8.64 16.03
C HIS A 23 3.72 8.98 14.65
N ILE A 24 2.94 9.68 13.82
CA ILE A 24 3.29 10.03 12.44
C ILE A 24 2.88 11.47 12.20
N SER A 25 3.76 12.24 11.51
CA SER A 25 3.40 13.59 11.08
C SER A 25 2.28 13.55 10.04
N LEU A 26 1.11 14.03 10.40
CA LEU A 26 -0.08 14.08 9.58
C LEU A 26 -0.65 15.52 9.52
N PRO A 27 -1.36 15.88 8.44
CA PRO A 27 -1.55 15.10 7.19
C PRO A 27 -0.26 14.98 6.38
N THR A 28 -0.13 13.87 5.62
CA THR A 28 0.94 13.80 4.61
C THR A 28 0.69 14.81 3.49
N PRO A 29 1.73 15.30 2.79
CA PRO A 29 1.55 16.33 1.79
C PRO A 29 0.62 15.90 0.65
N LEU A 30 -0.26 16.80 0.23
CA LEU A 30 -0.95 16.78 -1.05
C LEU A 30 -0.45 17.97 -1.86
N ILE A 31 0.23 17.71 -2.98
CA ILE A 31 0.93 18.72 -3.75
C ILE A 31 0.41 18.79 -5.17
N TYR A 32 -0.11 19.97 -5.57
CA TYR A 32 -0.47 20.23 -6.96
C TYR A 32 0.77 20.17 -7.86
N GLN A 33 0.64 19.53 -9.03
CA GLN A 33 1.73 19.31 -9.97
C GLN A 33 1.47 20.01 -11.31
N PRO A 34 2.02 21.22 -11.52
CA PRO A 34 1.77 22.00 -12.73
C PRO A 34 2.18 21.27 -14.03
N ALA A 35 3.38 20.68 -14.06
CA ALA A 35 3.89 20.02 -15.26
C ALA A 35 3.08 18.76 -15.65
N LEU A 36 2.64 17.94 -14.66
CA LEU A 36 1.76 16.82 -14.93
C LEU A 36 0.35 17.28 -15.30
N SER A 37 -0.13 18.36 -14.69
CA SER A 37 -1.44 18.93 -14.99
C SER A 37 -1.51 19.45 -16.43
N GLU A 38 -0.49 20.17 -16.90
CA GLU A 38 -0.39 20.63 -18.28
C GLU A 38 -0.32 19.43 -19.25
N ARG A 39 0.51 18.44 -18.94
CA ARG A 39 0.68 17.25 -19.78
C ARG A 39 -0.60 16.43 -19.94
N LEU A 40 -1.44 16.36 -18.89
CA LEU A 40 -2.66 15.55 -18.85
C LEU A 40 -3.93 16.36 -19.11
N ASP A 41 -3.80 17.67 -19.31
CA ASP A 41 -4.95 18.59 -19.40
C ASP A 41 -5.97 18.36 -18.26
N ALA A 42 -5.46 18.22 -17.01
CA ALA A 42 -6.21 17.88 -15.81
C ALA A 42 -5.63 18.57 -14.58
N HIS A 43 -6.37 18.68 -13.49
CA HIS A 43 -5.83 19.20 -12.22
C HIS A 43 -5.23 18.04 -11.42
N ILE A 44 -3.91 17.86 -11.50
CA ILE A 44 -3.19 16.73 -10.87
C ILE A 44 -2.58 17.14 -9.54
N SER A 45 -2.92 16.41 -8.48
CA SER A 45 -2.29 16.50 -7.17
C SER A 45 -1.67 15.15 -6.78
N LEU A 46 -0.48 15.16 -6.19
CA LEU A 46 0.19 13.97 -5.66
C LEU A 46 -0.04 13.87 -4.15
N LYS A 47 -0.62 12.77 -3.69
CA LYS A 47 -0.68 12.40 -2.27
C LYS A 47 0.59 11.66 -1.91
N LEU A 48 1.50 12.33 -1.19
CA LEU A 48 2.84 11.81 -0.89
C LEU A 48 2.85 10.96 0.37
N GLU A 49 2.48 9.70 0.24
CA GLU A 49 2.58 8.71 1.31
C GLU A 49 4.04 8.26 1.57
N SER A 50 4.96 8.68 0.69
CA SER A 50 6.41 8.58 0.90
C SER A 50 6.95 9.50 2.00
N ALA A 51 6.20 10.56 2.36
CA ALA A 51 6.60 11.51 3.41
C ALA A 51 6.26 10.98 4.83
N THR A 52 6.65 9.75 5.11
CA THR A 52 6.45 9.07 6.40
C THR A 52 7.78 8.49 6.91
N PRO A 53 7.90 8.15 8.21
CA PRO A 53 9.14 7.59 8.76
C PRO A 53 9.69 6.33 8.07
N ILE A 54 8.84 5.55 7.39
CA ILE A 54 9.26 4.37 6.62
C ILE A 54 9.17 4.61 5.10
N SER A 55 8.94 5.84 4.67
CA SER A 55 8.76 6.22 3.27
C SER A 55 7.68 5.44 2.54
N ALA A 56 6.59 5.03 3.23
CA ALA A 56 5.47 4.29 2.65
C ALA A 56 4.18 4.42 3.47
N PHE A 57 3.03 4.33 2.78
CA PHE A 57 1.69 4.44 3.36
C PHE A 57 1.35 3.36 4.40
N LYS A 58 1.97 2.20 4.27
CA LYS A 58 1.71 1.02 5.12
C LYS A 58 1.87 1.30 6.61
N ILE A 59 2.70 2.27 7.00
CA ILE A 59 2.93 2.67 8.40
C ILE A 59 1.62 3.00 9.12
N ARG A 60 0.66 3.62 8.44
CA ARG A 60 -0.65 3.98 8.99
C ARG A 60 -1.40 2.75 9.48
N GLY A 61 -1.44 1.71 8.62
CA GLY A 61 -2.09 0.44 8.95
C GLY A 61 -1.39 -0.28 10.10
N GLY A 62 -0.06 -0.38 10.05
CA GLY A 62 0.71 -1.06 11.10
C GLY A 62 0.53 -0.42 12.47
N VAL A 63 0.62 0.90 12.58
CA VAL A 63 0.42 1.60 13.87
C VAL A 63 -0.98 1.35 14.41
N TYR A 64 -2.01 1.46 13.57
CA TYR A 64 -3.37 1.20 14.02
C TYR A 64 -3.58 -0.25 14.43
N LEU A 65 -3.16 -1.23 13.62
CA LEU A 65 -3.30 -2.65 13.94
C LEU A 65 -2.63 -3.00 15.28
N ILE A 66 -1.35 -2.66 15.43
CA ILE A 66 -0.61 -2.98 16.67
C ILE A 66 -1.25 -2.31 17.91
N SER A 67 -1.86 -1.13 17.74
CA SER A 67 -2.58 -0.47 18.84
C SER A 67 -3.85 -1.21 19.27
N GLN A 68 -4.44 -2.02 18.39
CA GLN A 68 -5.68 -2.77 18.68
C GLN A 68 -5.44 -4.15 19.31
N LEU A 69 -4.19 -4.60 19.42
CA LEU A 69 -3.85 -5.88 20.04
C LEU A 69 -4.26 -5.90 21.52
N ASP A 70 -4.81 -7.01 21.96
CA ASP A 70 -5.08 -7.23 23.38
C ASP A 70 -3.78 -7.38 24.22
N ALA A 71 -3.91 -7.45 25.52
CA ALA A 71 -2.75 -7.53 26.42
C ALA A 71 -1.89 -8.77 26.18
N ARG A 72 -2.50 -9.93 25.87
CA ARG A 72 -1.80 -11.19 25.59
C ARG A 72 -0.99 -11.10 24.31
N ALA A 73 -1.61 -10.65 23.21
CA ALA A 73 -0.92 -10.50 21.94
C ALA A 73 0.19 -9.44 22.00
N ARG A 74 -0.01 -8.36 22.77
CA ARG A 74 1.03 -7.33 22.98
C ARG A 74 2.24 -7.87 23.75
N GLU A 75 2.01 -8.73 24.76
CA GLU A 75 3.09 -9.35 25.54
C GLU A 75 3.81 -10.42 24.71
N ALA A 76 3.07 -11.28 24.03
CA ALA A 76 3.63 -12.34 23.19
C ALA A 76 4.41 -11.76 22.00
N GLY A 77 3.85 -10.79 21.29
CA GLY A 77 4.43 -10.18 20.12
C GLY A 77 3.71 -10.56 18.82
N VAL A 78 4.26 -10.10 17.71
CA VAL A 78 3.70 -10.29 16.37
C VAL A 78 4.69 -10.95 15.43
N ALA A 79 4.18 -11.70 14.46
CA ALA A 79 4.96 -12.25 13.35
C ALA A 79 4.31 -11.89 12.01
N THR A 80 5.11 -11.70 10.97
CA THR A 80 4.66 -11.50 9.59
C THR A 80 5.75 -11.91 8.59
N ALA A 81 5.39 -12.13 7.34
CA ALA A 81 6.33 -12.31 6.23
C ALA A 81 6.31 -11.10 5.30
N SER A 82 7.45 -10.43 5.12
CA SER A 82 7.56 -9.34 4.14
C SER A 82 8.99 -8.84 4.01
N THR A 83 9.48 -8.68 2.79
CA THR A 83 10.76 -8.02 2.49
C THR A 83 10.64 -6.50 2.29
N GLY A 84 9.40 -5.95 2.27
CA GLY A 84 9.12 -4.59 1.83
C GLY A 84 8.42 -3.71 2.87
N ASN A 85 7.55 -2.83 2.37
CA ASN A 85 6.88 -1.79 3.15
C ASN A 85 5.98 -2.33 4.27
N HIS A 86 5.43 -3.55 4.13
CA HIS A 86 4.63 -4.17 5.18
C HIS A 86 5.52 -4.57 6.38
N GLY A 87 6.62 -5.26 6.14
CA GLY A 87 7.57 -5.64 7.20
C GLY A 87 8.11 -4.41 7.94
N GLN A 88 8.49 -3.35 7.22
CA GLN A 88 8.91 -2.10 7.84
C GLN A 88 7.79 -1.44 8.66
N SER A 89 6.54 -1.50 8.18
CA SER A 89 5.38 -0.96 8.89
C SER A 89 5.14 -1.65 10.22
N ILE A 90 5.18 -2.99 10.24
CA ILE A 90 5.00 -3.78 11.45
C ILE A 90 6.17 -3.56 12.42
N ALA A 91 7.41 -3.56 11.92
CA ALA A 91 8.60 -3.30 12.73
C ALA A 91 8.55 -1.91 13.40
N PHE A 92 8.21 -0.86 12.64
CA PHE A 92 8.05 0.50 13.17
C PHE A 92 6.96 0.58 14.24
N ALA A 93 5.78 0.03 13.93
CA ALA A 93 4.62 0.08 14.83
C ALA A 93 4.88 -0.69 16.13
N ALA A 94 5.44 -1.88 16.03
CA ALA A 94 5.80 -2.73 17.15
C ALA A 94 6.80 -2.03 18.07
N ARG A 95 7.89 -1.49 17.51
CA ARG A 95 8.88 -0.70 18.28
C ARG A 95 8.23 0.49 18.96
N THR A 96 7.40 1.25 18.24
CA THR A 96 6.75 2.47 18.74
C THR A 96 5.81 2.20 19.91
N LEU A 97 5.14 1.04 19.90
CA LEU A 97 4.14 0.65 20.88
C LEU A 97 4.65 -0.38 21.89
N GLY A 98 5.96 -0.71 21.86
CA GLY A 98 6.60 -1.60 22.83
C GLY A 98 6.17 -3.07 22.69
N VAL A 99 5.92 -3.55 21.47
CA VAL A 99 5.52 -4.93 21.18
C VAL A 99 6.69 -5.66 20.50
N PRO A 100 7.03 -6.90 20.87
CA PRO A 100 8.02 -7.70 20.14
C PRO A 100 7.55 -7.99 18.71
N ALA A 101 8.47 -7.97 17.73
CA ALA A 101 8.15 -8.27 16.34
C ALA A 101 9.18 -9.17 15.68
N VAL A 102 8.70 -10.15 14.92
CA VAL A 102 9.49 -11.05 14.09
C VAL A 102 9.04 -10.93 12.64
N VAL A 103 9.97 -10.72 11.71
CA VAL A 103 9.67 -10.60 10.29
C VAL A 103 10.44 -11.67 9.52
N PHE A 104 9.69 -12.51 8.81
CA PHE A 104 10.25 -13.55 7.96
C PHE A 104 10.51 -13.01 6.56
N VAL A 105 11.66 -13.39 6.02
CA VAL A 105 12.08 -13.03 4.66
C VAL A 105 12.71 -14.26 3.99
N PRO A 106 12.62 -14.43 2.66
CA PRO A 106 13.32 -15.51 1.97
C PRO A 106 14.84 -15.33 2.04
N GLU A 107 15.59 -16.43 1.92
CA GLU A 107 17.07 -16.47 2.00
C GLU A 107 17.77 -15.48 1.06
N GLY A 108 17.21 -15.24 -0.14
CA GLY A 108 17.74 -14.30 -1.13
C GLY A 108 17.26 -12.87 -1.00
N ALA A 109 16.61 -12.48 0.11
CA ALA A 109 16.04 -11.16 0.29
C ALA A 109 17.08 -10.03 0.13
N ASN A 110 16.65 -8.90 -0.44
CA ASN A 110 17.51 -7.74 -0.63
C ASN A 110 18.02 -7.21 0.72
N ARG A 111 19.35 -7.16 0.89
CA ARG A 111 20.04 -6.82 2.13
C ARG A 111 19.69 -5.42 2.65
N ASP A 112 19.49 -4.43 1.77
CA ASP A 112 19.17 -3.07 2.18
C ASP A 112 17.76 -2.99 2.74
N LYS A 113 16.82 -3.76 2.17
CA LYS A 113 15.44 -3.88 2.66
C LYS A 113 15.39 -4.60 4.00
N VAL A 114 16.13 -5.69 4.16
CA VAL A 114 16.27 -6.42 5.43
C VAL A 114 16.86 -5.50 6.52
N ALA A 115 17.99 -4.85 6.23
CA ALA A 115 18.60 -3.91 7.16
C ALA A 115 17.67 -2.75 7.57
N SER A 116 16.73 -2.36 6.71
CA SER A 116 15.71 -1.36 7.05
C SER A 116 14.72 -1.88 8.10
N ILE A 117 14.30 -3.14 7.98
CA ILE A 117 13.41 -3.79 8.96
C ILE A 117 14.15 -3.97 10.31
N GLU A 118 15.39 -4.42 10.30
CA GLU A 118 16.22 -4.59 11.51
C GLU A 118 16.46 -3.26 12.24
N ARG A 119 16.78 -2.17 11.49
CA ARG A 119 16.93 -0.82 12.07
C ARG A 119 15.66 -0.31 12.76
N LEU A 120 14.50 -0.78 12.33
CA LEU A 120 13.21 -0.49 12.95
C LEU A 120 12.94 -1.34 14.20
N GLY A 121 13.82 -2.30 14.52
CA GLY A 121 13.82 -3.03 15.79
C GLY A 121 13.15 -4.41 15.74
N ALA A 122 12.71 -4.90 14.59
CA ALA A 122 12.22 -6.26 14.47
C ALA A 122 13.38 -7.26 14.36
N ARG A 123 13.17 -8.47 14.90
CA ARG A 123 14.00 -9.62 14.61
C ARG A 123 13.67 -10.14 13.22
N VAL A 124 14.67 -10.28 12.35
CA VAL A 124 14.49 -10.88 11.03
C VAL A 124 14.92 -12.35 11.05
N ILE A 125 14.10 -13.22 10.47
CA ILE A 125 14.40 -14.64 10.23
C ILE A 125 14.41 -14.87 8.73
N HIS A 126 15.51 -15.43 8.23
CA HIS A 126 15.64 -15.88 6.85
C HIS A 126 15.18 -17.32 6.77
N GLU A 127 14.11 -17.58 5.99
CA GLU A 127 13.53 -18.92 5.85
C GLU A 127 12.87 -19.07 4.47
N GLY A 128 13.15 -20.20 3.81
CA GLY A 128 12.60 -20.52 2.50
C GLY A 128 13.32 -19.86 1.32
N ALA A 129 13.19 -20.44 0.13
CA ALA A 129 13.79 -19.92 -1.09
C ALA A 129 12.98 -18.76 -1.71
N HIS A 130 11.65 -18.74 -1.45
CA HIS A 130 10.70 -17.79 -2.00
C HIS A 130 9.77 -17.24 -0.93
N TYR A 131 9.01 -16.20 -1.30
CA TYR A 131 8.08 -15.52 -0.39
C TYR A 131 7.06 -16.48 0.24
N ASP A 132 6.48 -17.39 -0.54
CA ASP A 132 5.44 -18.29 -0.06
C ASP A 132 5.96 -19.22 1.04
N GLU A 133 7.19 -19.73 0.91
CA GLU A 133 7.84 -20.55 1.95
C GLU A 133 8.11 -19.73 3.22
N ALA A 134 8.61 -18.48 3.07
CA ALA A 134 8.78 -17.58 4.21
C ALA A 134 7.46 -17.25 4.90
N HIS A 135 6.39 -17.11 4.14
CA HIS A 135 5.04 -16.88 4.64
C HIS A 135 4.54 -18.06 5.46
N GLU A 136 4.58 -19.29 4.91
CA GLU A 136 4.19 -20.52 5.61
C GLU A 136 5.01 -20.71 6.89
N ALA A 137 6.33 -20.49 6.83
CA ALA A 137 7.19 -20.58 8.00
C ALA A 137 6.82 -19.55 9.07
N SER A 138 6.43 -18.33 8.68
CA SER A 138 6.03 -17.28 9.61
C SER A 138 4.71 -17.58 10.31
N GLU A 139 3.75 -18.20 9.61
CA GLU A 139 2.49 -18.66 10.20
C GLU A 139 2.73 -19.80 11.20
N ALA A 140 3.53 -20.80 10.81
CA ALA A 140 3.88 -21.91 11.68
C ALA A 140 4.61 -21.43 12.95
N TYR A 141 5.57 -20.53 12.80
CA TYR A 141 6.31 -19.93 13.91
C TYR A 141 5.39 -19.14 14.85
N ALA A 142 4.46 -18.35 14.29
CA ALA A 142 3.49 -17.60 15.08
C ALA A 142 2.61 -18.54 15.93
N ALA A 143 2.14 -19.63 15.32
CA ALA A 143 1.32 -20.64 16.01
C ALA A 143 2.11 -21.38 17.11
N GLU A 144 3.37 -21.74 16.87
CA GLU A 144 4.24 -22.43 17.84
C GLU A 144 4.59 -21.55 19.06
N HIS A 145 4.77 -20.24 18.82
CA HIS A 145 5.21 -19.29 19.85
C HIS A 145 4.09 -18.40 20.41
N ASP A 146 2.83 -18.70 20.08
CA ASP A 146 1.65 -17.94 20.52
C ASP A 146 1.67 -16.45 20.12
N LEU A 147 2.34 -16.11 18.99
CA LEU A 147 2.40 -14.75 18.46
C LEU A 147 1.14 -14.42 17.66
N TYR A 148 0.78 -13.14 17.60
CA TYR A 148 -0.23 -12.68 16.67
C TYR A 148 0.36 -12.66 15.25
N TYR A 149 -0.16 -13.49 14.35
CA TYR A 149 0.23 -13.44 12.95
C TYR A 149 -0.48 -12.27 12.23
N VAL A 150 0.28 -11.42 11.57
CA VAL A 150 -0.25 -10.26 10.83
C VAL A 150 -0.27 -10.57 9.34
N ASP A 151 -1.48 -10.83 8.79
CA ASP A 151 -1.70 -10.94 7.35
C ASP A 151 -1.60 -9.56 6.68
N ALA A 152 -0.85 -9.47 5.59
CA ALA A 152 -0.55 -8.20 4.90
C ALA A 152 -1.77 -7.53 4.22
N ALA A 153 -2.89 -8.27 4.03
CA ALA A 153 -4.04 -7.82 3.25
C ALA A 153 -5.42 -8.18 3.85
N ASN A 154 -5.52 -9.26 4.64
CA ASN A 154 -6.81 -9.71 5.21
C ASN A 154 -7.10 -9.12 6.60
N GLU A 155 -6.41 -8.06 7.01
CA GLU A 155 -6.58 -7.38 8.28
C GLU A 155 -7.44 -6.10 8.14
N PRO A 156 -8.66 -6.07 8.69
CA PRO A 156 -9.51 -4.87 8.64
C PRO A 156 -8.85 -3.64 9.27
N ALA A 157 -8.08 -3.83 10.34
CA ALA A 157 -7.37 -2.75 11.02
C ALA A 157 -6.28 -2.13 10.12
N LEU A 158 -5.55 -2.92 9.31
CA LEU A 158 -4.61 -2.37 8.34
C LEU A 158 -5.34 -1.47 7.35
N THR A 159 -6.47 -1.92 6.81
CA THR A 159 -7.28 -1.18 5.84
C THR A 159 -7.85 0.11 6.45
N ALA A 160 -8.36 0.07 7.67
CA ALA A 160 -8.82 1.26 8.39
C ALA A 160 -7.69 2.28 8.60
N GLY A 161 -6.53 1.82 9.04
CA GLY A 161 -5.36 2.68 9.25
C GLY A 161 -4.92 3.40 7.99
N VAL A 162 -4.77 2.68 6.87
CA VAL A 162 -4.35 3.30 5.59
C VAL A 162 -5.44 4.19 4.99
N GLY A 163 -6.70 3.96 5.30
CA GLY A 163 -7.83 4.81 4.92
C GLY A 163 -7.73 6.25 5.44
N THR A 164 -6.93 6.49 6.48
CA THR A 164 -6.71 7.85 7.01
C THR A 164 -6.13 8.81 5.97
N ALA A 165 -5.37 8.33 4.97
CA ALA A 165 -4.90 9.15 3.86
C ALA A 165 -6.06 9.70 3.00
N ALA A 166 -7.07 8.88 2.74
CA ALA A 166 -8.28 9.30 2.04
C ALA A 166 -9.11 10.29 2.89
N LEU A 167 -9.19 10.06 4.21
CA LEU A 167 -9.88 10.96 5.13
C LEU A 167 -9.25 12.36 5.09
N GLU A 168 -7.92 12.47 5.12
CA GLU A 168 -7.19 13.75 5.00
C GLU A 168 -7.56 14.50 3.72
N VAL A 169 -7.57 13.80 2.58
CA VAL A 169 -7.88 14.42 1.28
C VAL A 169 -9.33 14.88 1.22
N LEU A 170 -10.28 14.00 1.52
CA LEU A 170 -11.71 14.25 1.31
C LEU A 170 -12.32 15.17 2.35
N THR A 171 -11.69 15.36 3.52
CA THR A 171 -12.24 16.27 4.55
C THR A 171 -11.53 17.61 4.65
N SER A 172 -10.29 17.74 4.17
CA SER A 172 -9.51 18.95 4.40
C SER A 172 -8.61 19.40 3.25
N GLN A 173 -7.91 18.47 2.56
CA GLN A 173 -6.90 18.86 1.59
C GLN A 173 -7.49 19.19 0.21
N GLN A 174 -8.39 18.32 -0.31
CA GLN A 174 -9.05 18.50 -1.61
C GLN A 174 -10.41 17.76 -1.62
N PRO A 175 -11.43 18.30 -0.92
CA PRO A 175 -12.74 17.65 -0.78
C PRO A 175 -13.48 17.44 -2.10
N ASP A 176 -13.17 18.23 -3.11
CA ASP A 176 -13.75 18.21 -4.45
C ASP A 176 -12.97 17.35 -5.46
N THR A 177 -12.16 16.40 -4.96
CA THR A 177 -11.50 15.37 -5.79
C THR A 177 -12.54 14.55 -6.54
N GLU A 178 -12.34 14.40 -7.85
CA GLU A 178 -13.25 13.64 -8.72
C GLU A 178 -12.75 12.24 -9.01
N VAL A 179 -11.43 12.05 -9.05
CA VAL A 179 -10.79 10.74 -9.26
C VAL A 179 -9.59 10.60 -8.32
N VAL A 180 -9.45 9.44 -7.72
CA VAL A 180 -8.18 9.01 -7.11
C VAL A 180 -7.67 7.76 -7.80
N ILE A 181 -6.38 7.72 -8.13
CA ILE A 181 -5.71 6.53 -8.67
C ILE A 181 -4.78 5.95 -7.61
N VAL A 182 -4.99 4.68 -7.26
CA VAL A 182 -4.32 4.02 -6.13
C VAL A 182 -3.62 2.74 -6.59
N PRO A 183 -2.31 2.56 -6.29
CA PRO A 183 -1.63 1.31 -6.55
C PRO A 183 -2.23 0.15 -5.74
N VAL A 184 -2.42 -1.00 -6.40
CA VAL A 184 -3.02 -2.21 -5.82
C VAL A 184 -2.05 -3.38 -5.91
N GLY A 185 -1.53 -3.81 -4.75
CA GLY A 185 -0.97 -5.15 -4.58
C GLY A 185 -2.00 -6.00 -3.82
N GLY A 186 -1.86 -6.14 -2.49
CA GLY A 186 -2.87 -6.77 -1.64
C GLY A 186 -4.21 -6.02 -1.52
N GLY A 187 -4.28 -4.75 -1.94
CA GLY A 187 -5.52 -3.99 -2.06
C GLY A 187 -5.88 -3.09 -0.87
N SER A 188 -5.22 -3.18 0.27
CA SER A 188 -5.58 -2.41 1.48
C SER A 188 -5.66 -0.89 1.23
N GLY A 189 -4.76 -0.34 0.39
CA GLY A 189 -4.77 1.08 0.02
C GLY A 189 -6.08 1.49 -0.64
N ALA A 190 -6.43 0.88 -1.77
CA ALA A 190 -7.65 1.18 -2.51
C ALA A 190 -8.91 0.91 -1.66
N CYS A 191 -8.93 -0.16 -0.87
CA CYS A 191 -10.02 -0.46 0.07
C CYS A 191 -10.20 0.65 1.11
N GLY A 192 -9.11 1.22 1.63
CA GLY A 192 -9.17 2.37 2.54
C GLY A 192 -9.82 3.61 1.88
N TRP A 193 -9.48 3.90 0.62
CA TRP A 193 -10.09 4.98 -0.15
C TRP A 193 -11.58 4.74 -0.40
N ILE A 194 -11.97 3.52 -0.78
CA ILE A 194 -13.37 3.12 -0.97
C ILE A 194 -14.15 3.28 0.33
N THR A 195 -13.63 2.75 1.45
CA THR A 195 -14.26 2.81 2.77
C THR A 195 -14.57 4.25 3.19
N VAL A 196 -13.63 5.18 2.95
CA VAL A 196 -13.81 6.59 3.31
C VAL A 196 -14.78 7.29 2.36
N ARG A 197 -14.65 7.10 1.04
CA ARG A 197 -15.57 7.64 0.05
C ARG A 197 -17.02 7.28 0.39
N ASP A 198 -17.26 5.98 0.59
CA ASP A 198 -18.62 5.47 0.85
C ASP A 198 -19.14 5.94 2.21
N GLY A 199 -18.29 5.94 3.24
CA GLY A 199 -18.66 6.39 4.58
C GLY A 199 -18.91 7.89 4.70
N LEU A 200 -18.37 8.71 3.78
CA LEU A 200 -18.64 10.15 3.67
C LEU A 200 -19.76 10.46 2.67
N GLY A 201 -20.20 9.50 1.87
CA GLY A 201 -21.13 9.73 0.77
C GLY A 201 -20.52 10.61 -0.34
N ALA A 202 -19.19 10.56 -0.53
CA ALA A 202 -18.52 11.35 -1.56
C ALA A 202 -18.72 10.73 -2.95
N SER A 203 -18.79 11.56 -3.99
CA SER A 203 -19.01 11.14 -5.38
C SER A 203 -17.73 10.78 -6.13
N MET A 204 -16.55 10.84 -5.47
CA MET A 204 -15.25 10.56 -6.06
C MET A 204 -15.17 9.13 -6.63
N GLU A 205 -14.57 8.99 -7.81
CA GLU A 205 -14.21 7.69 -8.36
C GLU A 205 -12.88 7.18 -7.77
N VAL A 206 -12.82 5.90 -7.45
CA VAL A 206 -11.58 5.21 -7.04
C VAL A 206 -11.15 4.27 -8.14
N TRP A 207 -10.00 4.53 -8.75
CA TRP A 207 -9.39 3.68 -9.76
C TRP A 207 -8.20 2.94 -9.16
N GLY A 208 -8.19 1.60 -9.31
CA GLY A 208 -7.04 0.77 -8.96
C GLY A 208 -6.04 0.72 -10.11
N THR A 209 -4.77 0.50 -9.80
CA THR A 209 -3.76 0.20 -10.82
C THR A 209 -2.79 -0.86 -10.33
N GLN A 210 -2.42 -1.80 -11.21
CA GLN A 210 -1.49 -2.89 -10.94
C GLN A 210 -0.59 -3.11 -12.18
N SER A 211 0.58 -3.75 -11.97
CA SER A 211 1.42 -4.16 -13.10
C SER A 211 0.75 -5.27 -13.91
N ALA A 212 0.79 -5.16 -15.24
CA ALA A 212 0.36 -6.21 -16.17
C ALA A 212 1.20 -7.50 -16.04
N GLN A 213 2.43 -7.41 -15.51
CA GLN A 213 3.31 -8.55 -15.23
C GLN A 213 2.99 -9.26 -13.90
N ALA A 214 2.02 -8.72 -13.10
CA ALA A 214 1.49 -9.36 -11.90
C ALA A 214 0.01 -9.04 -11.70
N PRO A 215 -0.89 -9.48 -12.60
CA PRO A 215 -2.27 -8.98 -12.70
C PRO A 215 -3.26 -9.69 -11.75
N ALA A 216 -2.81 -10.43 -10.75
CA ALA A 216 -3.69 -11.31 -9.96
C ALA A 216 -4.83 -10.58 -9.25
N ALA A 217 -4.59 -9.38 -8.70
CA ALA A 217 -5.65 -8.61 -8.04
C ALA A 217 -6.67 -8.05 -9.05
N HIS A 218 -6.21 -7.54 -10.19
CA HIS A 218 -7.07 -7.09 -11.30
C HIS A 218 -7.93 -8.23 -11.83
N ASP A 219 -7.30 -9.38 -12.13
CA ASP A 219 -8.01 -10.52 -12.71
C ASP A 219 -9.02 -11.14 -11.72
N SER A 220 -8.67 -11.17 -10.42
CA SER A 220 -9.60 -11.59 -9.37
C SER A 220 -10.81 -10.65 -9.25
N TRP A 221 -10.58 -9.34 -9.34
CA TRP A 221 -11.64 -8.34 -9.36
C TRP A 221 -12.55 -8.52 -10.57
N ARG A 222 -11.98 -8.69 -11.75
CA ARG A 222 -12.71 -8.86 -13.00
C ARG A 222 -13.49 -10.19 -13.08
N ALA A 223 -12.88 -11.28 -12.57
CA ALA A 223 -13.51 -12.61 -12.58
C ALA A 223 -14.62 -12.75 -11.52
N GLY A 224 -14.62 -11.90 -10.48
CA GLY A 224 -15.52 -12.06 -9.33
C GLY A 224 -15.12 -13.18 -8.36
N GLU A 225 -13.95 -13.79 -8.53
CA GLU A 225 -13.37 -14.83 -7.66
C GLU A 225 -11.86 -14.65 -7.52
N ILE A 226 -11.25 -15.31 -6.55
CA ILE A 226 -9.80 -15.29 -6.38
C ILE A 226 -9.15 -16.14 -7.48
N VAL A 227 -8.23 -15.53 -8.23
CA VAL A 227 -7.44 -16.24 -9.24
C VAL A 227 -5.94 -16.08 -8.95
N ILE A 228 -5.17 -17.07 -9.36
CA ILE A 228 -3.69 -17.07 -9.28
C ILE A 228 -3.13 -16.67 -10.64
N ARG A 229 -2.10 -15.84 -10.65
CA ARG A 229 -1.36 -15.41 -11.84
C ARG A 229 0.14 -15.41 -11.59
N PRO A 230 0.96 -15.50 -12.65
CA PRO A 230 2.39 -15.24 -12.55
C PRO A 230 2.65 -13.87 -11.94
N ASN A 231 3.78 -13.74 -11.25
CA ASN A 231 4.23 -12.52 -10.60
C ASN A 231 5.68 -12.24 -11.04
N GLU A 232 5.81 -11.51 -12.15
CA GLU A 232 7.08 -11.25 -12.84
C GLU A 232 7.43 -9.75 -12.87
N THR A 233 6.68 -8.91 -12.14
CA THR A 233 6.89 -7.46 -12.13
C THR A 233 8.10 -7.04 -11.30
N MET A 234 8.78 -5.98 -11.76
CA MET A 234 9.79 -5.28 -10.95
C MET A 234 9.21 -4.41 -9.84
N ALA A 235 7.89 -4.22 -9.81
CA ALA A 235 7.20 -3.32 -8.87
C ALA A 235 6.76 -4.08 -7.61
N ASP A 236 7.72 -4.38 -6.70
CA ASP A 236 7.52 -5.22 -5.51
C ASP A 236 6.25 -4.90 -4.71
N GLY A 237 5.91 -3.62 -4.53
CA GLY A 237 4.75 -3.22 -3.71
C GLY A 237 3.38 -3.54 -4.33
N VAL A 238 3.33 -3.90 -5.63
CA VAL A 238 2.13 -4.37 -6.33
C VAL A 238 2.30 -5.80 -6.85
N ALA A 239 3.40 -6.45 -6.52
CA ALA A 239 3.77 -7.80 -6.92
C ALA A 239 3.03 -8.85 -6.08
N THR A 240 1.84 -9.25 -6.50
CA THR A 240 1.05 -10.32 -5.85
C THR A 240 0.65 -11.37 -6.86
N GLY A 241 0.83 -12.65 -6.48
CA GLY A 241 0.44 -13.80 -7.31
C GLY A 241 -1.04 -14.21 -7.14
N THR A 242 -1.74 -13.61 -6.18
CA THR A 242 -3.13 -13.93 -5.85
C THR A 242 -3.90 -12.69 -5.39
N GLY A 243 -5.24 -12.74 -5.44
CA GLY A 243 -6.11 -11.82 -4.73
C GLY A 243 -6.31 -12.23 -3.27
N PHE A 244 -6.84 -11.32 -2.44
CA PHE A 244 -7.11 -11.55 -1.02
C PHE A 244 -8.60 -11.38 -0.71
N VAL A 245 -9.14 -12.24 0.15
CA VAL A 245 -10.60 -12.35 0.35
C VAL A 245 -11.23 -11.03 0.82
N LEU A 246 -10.68 -10.43 1.88
CA LEU A 246 -11.21 -9.18 2.42
C LEU A 246 -11.15 -8.05 1.38
N THR A 247 -9.97 -7.81 0.83
CA THR A 247 -9.78 -6.68 -0.09
C THR A 247 -10.55 -6.87 -1.39
N GLN A 248 -10.58 -8.08 -1.96
CA GLN A 248 -11.38 -8.36 -3.15
C GLN A 248 -12.88 -8.16 -2.92
N SER A 249 -13.38 -8.48 -1.73
CA SER A 249 -14.78 -8.19 -1.41
C SER A 249 -15.11 -6.69 -1.49
N ILE A 250 -14.20 -5.83 -1.00
CA ILE A 250 -14.38 -4.36 -1.01
C ILE A 250 -14.15 -3.79 -2.41
N LEU A 251 -13.11 -4.26 -3.11
CA LEU A 251 -12.77 -3.78 -4.46
C LEU A 251 -13.89 -4.05 -5.46
N ARG A 252 -14.52 -5.23 -5.42
CA ARG A 252 -15.63 -5.60 -6.32
C ARG A 252 -16.80 -4.66 -6.20
N ASP A 253 -17.14 -4.25 -4.98
CA ASP A 253 -18.31 -3.43 -4.74
C ASP A 253 -18.02 -1.93 -4.96
N GLY A 254 -16.76 -1.51 -4.75
CA GLY A 254 -16.47 -0.09 -4.62
C GLY A 254 -15.49 0.50 -5.64
N LEU A 255 -14.72 -0.31 -6.38
CA LEU A 255 -13.78 0.22 -7.36
C LEU A 255 -14.54 0.63 -8.64
N ASN A 256 -14.24 1.82 -9.15
CA ASN A 256 -14.86 2.33 -10.37
C ASN A 256 -14.15 1.84 -11.64
N ASP A 257 -12.82 1.63 -11.54
CA ASP A 257 -12.02 1.06 -12.62
C ASP A 257 -10.76 0.40 -12.07
N PHE A 258 -10.15 -0.50 -12.86
CA PHE A 258 -8.90 -1.14 -12.51
C PHE A 258 -7.98 -1.23 -13.73
N ILE A 259 -6.91 -0.46 -13.73
CA ILE A 259 -6.02 -0.22 -14.86
C ILE A 259 -4.77 -1.08 -14.72
N LEU A 260 -4.43 -1.84 -15.74
CA LEU A 260 -3.13 -2.50 -15.85
C LEU A 260 -2.15 -1.60 -16.59
N VAL A 261 -0.93 -1.48 -16.04
CA VAL A 261 0.18 -0.74 -16.63
C VAL A 261 1.38 -1.67 -16.79
N ASP A 262 2.12 -1.54 -17.88
CA ASP A 262 3.34 -2.31 -18.09
C ASP A 262 4.49 -1.78 -17.24
N ASP A 263 5.45 -2.64 -16.91
CA ASP A 263 6.66 -2.26 -16.16
C ASP A 263 7.45 -1.14 -16.84
N SER A 264 7.47 -1.08 -18.18
CA SER A 264 8.08 0.03 -18.94
C SER A 264 7.34 1.36 -18.76
N GLN A 265 6.02 1.32 -18.62
CA GLN A 265 5.22 2.51 -18.29
C GLN A 265 5.45 2.97 -16.86
N ILE A 266 5.63 2.03 -15.93
CA ILE A 266 5.98 2.31 -14.54
C ILE A 266 7.36 2.98 -14.47
N GLU A 267 8.35 2.49 -15.19
CA GLU A 267 9.68 3.09 -15.31
C GLU A 267 9.59 4.53 -15.84
N THR A 268 8.86 4.75 -16.92
CA THR A 268 8.58 6.09 -17.47
C THR A 268 7.94 7.01 -16.44
N ALA A 269 7.03 6.50 -15.62
CA ALA A 269 6.37 7.26 -14.57
C ALA A 269 7.32 7.62 -13.41
N VAL A 270 8.25 6.72 -13.01
CA VAL A 270 9.30 7.05 -12.03
C VAL A 270 10.15 8.20 -12.54
N ILE A 271 10.59 8.16 -13.81
CA ILE A 271 11.38 9.22 -14.42
C ILE A 271 10.58 10.54 -14.46
N ALA A 272 9.30 10.49 -14.85
CA ALA A 272 8.45 11.68 -14.88
C ALA A 272 8.26 12.30 -13.50
N LEU A 273 8.09 11.50 -12.45
CA LEU A 273 8.00 11.98 -11.07
C LEU A 273 9.31 12.67 -10.63
N VAL A 274 10.46 12.09 -10.93
CA VAL A 274 11.75 12.69 -10.59
C VAL A 274 12.00 13.97 -11.39
N ALA A 275 11.82 13.93 -12.72
CA ALA A 275 12.20 15.02 -13.61
C ALA A 275 11.21 16.19 -13.60
N SER A 276 9.92 15.93 -13.48
CA SER A 276 8.88 16.96 -13.62
C SER A 276 8.24 17.35 -12.28
N ALA A 277 8.11 16.41 -11.34
CA ALA A 277 7.49 16.65 -10.05
C ALA A 277 8.51 16.80 -8.90
N HIS A 278 9.78 16.47 -9.14
CA HIS A 278 10.85 16.44 -8.13
C HIS A 278 10.51 15.53 -6.94
N VAL A 279 9.78 14.44 -7.21
CA VAL A 279 9.35 13.46 -6.23
C VAL A 279 10.01 12.11 -6.52
N LEU A 280 10.69 11.56 -5.50
CA LEU A 280 11.18 10.20 -5.57
C LEU A 280 10.04 9.24 -5.21
N ALA A 281 9.80 8.26 -6.08
CA ALA A 281 8.87 7.16 -5.85
C ALA A 281 9.54 5.82 -6.13
N GLU A 282 9.17 4.78 -5.39
CA GLU A 282 9.44 3.41 -5.81
C GLU A 282 8.53 3.01 -6.98
N THR A 283 8.85 1.92 -7.67
CA THR A 283 8.07 1.46 -8.83
C THR A 283 6.57 1.30 -8.53
N ALA A 284 6.22 0.70 -7.40
CA ALA A 284 4.83 0.59 -6.96
C ALA A 284 4.18 1.97 -6.70
N GLY A 285 4.94 2.93 -6.14
CA GLY A 285 4.48 4.30 -5.91
C GLY A 285 4.24 5.10 -7.19
N ALA A 286 4.87 4.72 -8.30
CA ALA A 286 4.72 5.36 -9.60
C ALA A 286 3.56 4.79 -10.44
N CYS A 287 2.97 3.64 -10.07
CA CYS A 287 1.89 3.01 -10.84
C CYS A 287 0.70 3.96 -11.06
N SER A 288 0.31 4.77 -10.07
CA SER A 288 -0.77 5.74 -10.22
C SER A 288 -0.49 6.78 -11.30
N THR A 289 0.77 7.24 -11.38
CA THR A 289 1.22 8.16 -12.43
C THR A 289 1.27 7.48 -13.80
N ALA A 290 1.72 6.22 -13.87
CA ALA A 290 1.70 5.43 -15.11
C ALA A 290 0.27 5.27 -15.65
N ALA A 291 -0.68 4.90 -14.78
CA ALA A 291 -2.09 4.79 -15.14
C ALA A 291 -2.69 6.14 -15.60
N ALA A 292 -2.35 7.25 -14.92
CA ALA A 292 -2.81 8.57 -15.33
C ALA A 292 -2.26 8.98 -16.70
N LEU A 293 -1.00 8.66 -17.01
CA LEU A 293 -0.41 8.91 -18.32
C LEU A 293 -1.06 8.06 -19.44
N GLN A 294 -1.42 6.82 -19.13
CA GLN A 294 -2.14 5.93 -20.07
C GLN A 294 -3.56 6.41 -20.35
N GLU A 295 -4.26 6.88 -19.31
CA GLU A 295 -5.68 7.23 -19.36
C GLU A 295 -5.93 8.75 -19.49
N ALA A 296 -4.97 9.50 -20.01
CA ALA A 296 -4.97 10.97 -20.07
C ALA A 296 -6.28 11.55 -20.63
N ASP A 297 -6.83 10.97 -21.71
CA ASP A 297 -8.07 11.46 -22.32
C ASP A 297 -9.29 11.35 -21.40
N ARG A 298 -9.33 10.36 -20.51
CA ARG A 298 -10.42 10.15 -19.53
C ARG A 298 -10.30 11.09 -18.32
N LEU A 299 -9.13 11.64 -18.10
CA LEU A 299 -8.84 12.54 -16.97
C LEU A 299 -8.97 14.01 -17.31
N ARG A 300 -9.10 14.35 -18.60
CA ARG A 300 -9.13 15.73 -19.11
C ARG A 300 -10.16 16.59 -18.36
N GLY A 301 -9.71 17.73 -17.85
CA GLY A 301 -10.51 18.70 -17.11
C GLY A 301 -10.89 18.28 -15.68
N ARG A 302 -10.50 17.06 -15.24
CA ARG A 302 -10.87 16.52 -13.93
C ARG A 302 -9.88 16.89 -12.82
N LYS A 303 -10.35 16.87 -11.57
CA LYS A 303 -9.52 16.98 -10.36
C LYS A 303 -9.10 15.60 -9.90
N VAL A 304 -7.82 15.30 -10.07
CA VAL A 304 -7.27 13.95 -9.89
C VAL A 304 -6.22 13.94 -8.78
N VAL A 305 -6.30 12.95 -7.90
CA VAL A 305 -5.28 12.65 -6.91
C VAL A 305 -4.55 11.37 -7.32
N LEU A 306 -3.24 11.45 -7.47
CA LEU A 306 -2.37 10.31 -7.69
C LEU A 306 -1.68 9.94 -6.38
N VAL A 307 -1.87 8.70 -5.91
CA VAL A 307 -1.25 8.24 -4.66
C VAL A 307 0.17 7.76 -4.92
N VAL A 308 1.16 8.50 -4.45
CA VAL A 308 2.56 8.05 -4.38
C VAL A 308 2.73 7.23 -3.11
N SER A 309 2.48 5.93 -3.22
CA SER A 309 2.32 5.03 -2.08
C SER A 309 3.60 4.75 -1.29
N GLY A 310 4.79 4.96 -1.90
CA GLY A 310 6.07 4.78 -1.25
C GLY A 310 7.25 5.24 -2.10
N ALA A 311 8.43 5.30 -1.46
CA ALA A 311 9.70 5.71 -2.08
C ALA A 311 10.88 4.76 -1.78
N ASN A 312 10.62 3.53 -1.34
CA ASN A 312 11.65 2.53 -1.00
C ASN A 312 12.25 1.88 -2.25
N ILE A 313 12.63 2.71 -3.24
CA ILE A 313 13.36 2.27 -4.43
C ILE A 313 14.79 1.89 -4.07
N THR A 314 15.31 0.82 -4.67
CA THR A 314 16.70 0.43 -4.46
C THR A 314 17.64 1.27 -5.33
N ARG A 315 18.88 1.46 -4.84
CA ARG A 315 19.89 2.20 -5.61
C ARG A 315 20.12 1.60 -7.01
N PRO A 316 20.27 0.28 -7.21
CA PRO A 316 20.42 -0.29 -8.54
C PRO A 316 19.23 -0.03 -9.47
N GLN A 317 18.00 -0.06 -8.95
CA GLN A 317 16.81 0.28 -9.75
C GLN A 317 16.86 1.75 -10.21
N LEU A 318 17.17 2.67 -9.28
CA LEU A 318 17.23 4.09 -9.61
C LEU A 318 18.35 4.38 -10.62
N GLU A 319 19.54 3.82 -10.43
CA GLU A 319 20.67 3.97 -11.37
C GLU A 319 20.28 3.48 -12.78
N ARG A 320 19.60 2.34 -12.89
CA ARG A 320 19.09 1.81 -14.16
C ARG A 320 18.13 2.80 -14.84
N PHE A 321 17.17 3.34 -14.10
CA PHE A 321 16.15 4.24 -14.67
C PHE A 321 16.72 5.59 -15.11
N LEU A 322 17.76 6.09 -14.46
CA LEU A 322 18.40 7.35 -14.79
C LEU A 322 19.48 7.22 -15.89
N ALA A 323 19.83 6.01 -16.29
CA ALA A 323 20.83 5.74 -17.34
C ALA A 323 20.25 5.73 -18.77
N VAL A 324 18.95 5.95 -18.93
CA VAL A 324 18.22 5.93 -20.23
C VAL A 324 18.20 7.29 -20.89
#